data_dbbffea3ce3d76570cc1d9345b23f422
#
_entry.id   dbbffea3ce3d76570cc1d9345b23f422
#
_cell.length_a   1.000
_cell.length_b   1.000
_cell.length_c   1.000
_cell.angle_alpha   90.00
_cell.angle_beta   90.00
_cell.angle_gamma   90.00
#
_symmetry.space_group_name_H-M   'P 1'
#
loop_
_entity.id
_entity.type
_entity.pdbx_description
1 polymer ?
#
loop_
_entity_poly.entity_id
_entity_poly.type
_entity_poly.pdbx_seq_one_letter_code
_entity_poly.pdbx_strand_id
1 'polypeptide(L)'
;FKNADPLIKHPLNKRPAVLSALEQAHDRLLRILTEIYPSELVLSYNSDIMYHKMIHLIARINRVSPTPYETKSYGEYMAVPFGKVLEGSAVPNTVTKALHTEKYFYEDLSGFTIEEKSYYSTLENQIRTIKSFNRPVILIDDLLHKGYRMNEIDPILKSSGVVVADTVVGVQTGRGRDLMQIKERSVDSAYFLPNLKCWIDESALYPYIGGDSRKPRGTQVEACDMIPSLNLVLPFAVPSFLGKISNAHYYDFSMTALINAREILKTLEEEYQKIFEQKLTLKRLGEVITSPKNPDLLRHTRMDENMAASDFVEMDIEKLIRMKKLFK
;
A
#
# COMPACT_ATOMS: atom_id res chain seq x y z
N PHE A 1 -4.01 8.54 0.32
CA PHE A 1 -3.46 8.03 -0.92
C PHE A 1 -4.39 6.96 -1.49
N LYS A 2 -5.01 7.25 -2.63
CA LYS A 2 -5.96 6.37 -3.32
C LYS A 2 -5.17 5.25 -4.03
N ASN A 3 -5.19 4.06 -3.47
CA ASN A 3 -4.43 2.91 -3.94
C ASN A 3 -5.16 1.56 -3.80
N ALA A 4 -6.49 1.57 -3.70
CA ALA A 4 -7.28 0.33 -3.70
C ALA A 4 -7.49 -0.22 -5.12
N ASP A 5 -7.63 0.66 -6.12
CA ASP A 5 -7.89 0.31 -7.52
C ASP A 5 -6.85 -0.69 -8.10
N PRO A 6 -5.53 -0.49 -7.91
CA PRO A 6 -4.52 -1.40 -8.46
C PRO A 6 -4.54 -2.81 -7.86
N LEU A 7 -5.21 -2.99 -6.72
CA LEU A 7 -5.33 -4.30 -6.09
C LEU A 7 -6.39 -5.19 -6.75
N ILE A 8 -7.31 -4.61 -7.49
CA ILE A 8 -8.37 -5.36 -8.17
C ILE A 8 -7.84 -5.88 -9.51
N LYS A 9 -8.00 -7.18 -9.73
CA LYS A 9 -7.53 -7.85 -10.96
C LYS A 9 -8.49 -7.68 -12.13
N HIS A 10 -7.95 -7.79 -13.34
CA HIS A 10 -8.75 -7.89 -14.57
C HIS A 10 -9.58 -9.19 -14.56
N PRO A 11 -10.82 -9.19 -15.05
CA PRO A 11 -11.52 -8.08 -15.73
C PRO A 11 -12.29 -7.14 -14.79
N LEU A 12 -12.34 -7.43 -13.48
CA LEU A 12 -13.19 -6.70 -12.52
C LEU A 12 -12.75 -5.25 -12.33
N ASN A 13 -11.47 -4.96 -12.43
CA ASN A 13 -10.93 -3.59 -12.33
C ASN A 13 -11.40 -2.63 -13.44
N LYS A 14 -12.09 -3.14 -14.48
CA LYS A 14 -12.69 -2.33 -15.55
C LYS A 14 -14.23 -2.30 -15.50
N ARG A 15 -14.82 -2.95 -14.53
CA ARG A 15 -16.29 -2.98 -14.40
C ARG A 15 -16.79 -1.66 -13.82
N PRO A 16 -17.76 -0.98 -14.47
CA PRO A 16 -18.29 0.30 -14.00
C PRO A 16 -18.81 0.25 -12.55
N ALA A 17 -19.45 -0.86 -12.15
CA ALA A 17 -19.94 -1.03 -10.79
C ALA A 17 -18.80 -1.05 -9.78
N VAL A 18 -17.69 -1.76 -10.07
CA VAL A 18 -16.52 -1.83 -9.20
C VAL A 18 -15.84 -0.47 -9.09
N LEU A 19 -15.62 0.22 -10.22
CA LEU A 19 -15.06 1.57 -10.23
C LEU A 19 -15.92 2.56 -9.42
N SER A 20 -17.25 2.49 -9.57
CA SER A 20 -18.17 3.31 -8.80
C SER A 20 -18.11 3.00 -7.30
N ALA A 21 -18.03 1.72 -6.91
CA ALA A 21 -17.90 1.34 -5.49
C ALA A 21 -16.60 1.85 -4.87
N LEU A 22 -15.49 1.77 -5.59
CA LEU A 22 -14.19 2.31 -5.16
C LEU A 22 -14.22 3.83 -5.01
N GLU A 23 -14.85 4.55 -5.97
CA GLU A 23 -15.00 6.01 -5.90
C GLU A 23 -15.86 6.44 -4.71
N GLN A 24 -17.01 5.79 -4.51
CA GLN A 24 -17.89 6.06 -3.37
C GLN A 24 -17.21 5.78 -2.02
N ALA A 25 -16.39 4.71 -1.95
CA ALA A 25 -15.61 4.40 -0.76
C ALA A 25 -14.58 5.50 -0.48
N HIS A 26 -13.90 5.98 -1.52
CA HIS A 26 -12.96 7.08 -1.42
C HIS A 26 -13.62 8.37 -0.93
N ASP A 27 -14.77 8.74 -1.50
CA ASP A 27 -15.53 9.93 -1.11
C ASP A 27 -16.00 9.87 0.36
N ARG A 28 -16.47 8.70 0.81
CA ARG A 28 -16.84 8.51 2.23
C ARG A 28 -15.62 8.69 3.15
N LEU A 29 -14.47 8.15 2.75
CA LEU A 29 -13.23 8.29 3.52
C LEU A 29 -12.76 9.74 3.59
N LEU A 30 -12.78 10.48 2.48
CA LEU A 30 -12.42 11.91 2.47
C LEU A 30 -13.37 12.72 3.35
N ARG A 31 -14.66 12.43 3.33
CA ARG A 31 -15.67 13.12 4.15
C ARG A 31 -15.38 12.95 5.62
N ILE A 32 -15.22 11.70 6.09
CA ILE A 32 -14.95 11.47 7.53
C ILE A 32 -13.60 12.08 7.96
N LEU A 33 -12.58 12.08 7.11
CA LEU A 33 -11.31 12.72 7.41
C LEU A 33 -11.44 14.25 7.53
N THR A 34 -12.26 14.87 6.68
CA THR A 34 -12.55 16.31 6.76
C THR A 34 -13.33 16.67 8.05
N GLU A 35 -14.24 15.80 8.48
CA GLU A 35 -14.95 15.94 9.75
C GLU A 35 -14.02 15.81 10.97
N ILE A 36 -13.07 14.87 10.91
CA ILE A 36 -12.07 14.66 11.97
C ILE A 36 -11.08 15.84 12.05
N TYR A 37 -10.73 16.43 10.93
CA TYR A 37 -9.73 17.49 10.80
C TYR A 37 -10.30 18.77 10.19
N PRO A 38 -11.26 19.45 10.85
CA PRO A 38 -11.99 20.59 10.23
C PRO A 38 -11.11 21.82 9.95
N SER A 39 -9.93 21.88 10.57
CA SER A 39 -8.98 23.01 10.38
C SER A 39 -7.76 22.64 9.53
N GLU A 40 -7.73 21.45 8.94
CA GLU A 40 -6.61 20.95 8.17
C GLU A 40 -6.99 20.75 6.72
N LEU A 41 -6.00 20.84 5.86
CA LEU A 41 -6.18 20.52 4.44
C LEU A 41 -6.05 19.00 4.24
N VAL A 42 -7.13 18.35 3.87
CA VAL A 42 -7.13 16.94 3.47
C VAL A 42 -6.89 16.86 1.96
N LEU A 43 -5.77 16.25 1.57
CA LEU A 43 -5.38 16.08 0.17
C LEU A 43 -5.53 14.63 -0.24
N SER A 44 -6.13 14.40 -1.41
CA SER A 44 -6.17 13.09 -2.06
C SER A 44 -5.10 13.01 -3.16
N TYR A 45 -4.29 11.96 -3.13
CA TYR A 45 -3.34 11.65 -4.18
C TYR A 45 -3.74 10.35 -4.87
N ASN A 46 -3.97 10.44 -6.17
CA ASN A 46 -4.21 9.28 -7.02
C ASN A 46 -2.88 8.65 -7.44
N SER A 47 -2.77 7.33 -7.36
CA SER A 47 -1.57 6.57 -7.71
C SER A 47 -1.14 6.78 -9.15
N ASP A 48 -2.08 6.82 -10.10
CA ASP A 48 -1.76 6.95 -11.53
C ASP A 48 -1.21 8.32 -11.87
N ILE A 49 -1.81 9.39 -11.31
CA ILE A 49 -1.32 10.76 -11.52
C ILE A 49 0.08 10.93 -10.92
N MET A 50 0.30 10.36 -9.73
CA MET A 50 1.61 10.36 -9.09
C MET A 50 2.63 9.58 -9.92
N TYR A 51 2.26 8.39 -10.41
CA TYR A 51 3.05 7.57 -11.30
C TYR A 51 3.55 8.37 -12.52
N HIS A 52 2.64 9.01 -13.25
CA HIS A 52 3.00 9.80 -14.44
C HIS A 52 3.99 10.93 -14.11
N LYS A 53 3.78 11.66 -13.01
CA LYS A 53 4.73 12.70 -12.59
C LYS A 53 6.10 12.14 -12.27
N MET A 54 6.16 11.00 -11.58
CA MET A 54 7.42 10.35 -11.24
C MET A 54 8.16 9.84 -12.49
N ILE A 55 7.46 9.29 -13.48
CA ILE A 55 8.04 8.90 -14.78
C ILE A 55 8.75 10.10 -15.45
N HIS A 56 8.12 11.27 -15.46
CA HIS A 56 8.74 12.47 -16.01
C HIS A 56 10.00 12.91 -15.27
N LEU A 57 10.01 12.80 -13.93
CA LEU A 57 11.19 13.09 -13.11
C LEU A 57 12.34 12.12 -13.43
N ILE A 58 12.05 10.82 -13.47
CA ILE A 58 13.03 9.77 -13.77
C ILE A 58 13.59 9.95 -15.18
N ALA A 59 12.73 10.21 -16.17
CA ALA A 59 13.14 10.44 -17.54
C ALA A 59 14.05 11.67 -17.66
N ARG A 60 13.75 12.76 -16.94
CA ARG A 60 14.60 13.96 -16.88
C ARG A 60 15.99 13.65 -16.32
N ILE A 61 16.06 12.95 -15.17
CA ILE A 61 17.34 12.56 -14.54
C ILE A 61 18.13 11.67 -15.49
N ASN A 62 17.47 10.72 -16.14
CA ASN A 62 18.06 9.73 -17.03
C ASN A 62 18.30 10.26 -18.47
N ARG A 63 17.88 11.50 -18.76
CA ARG A 63 17.99 12.16 -20.08
C ARG A 63 17.38 11.34 -21.22
N VAL A 64 16.24 10.74 -20.97
CA VAL A 64 15.46 9.94 -21.94
C VAL A 64 14.05 10.48 -22.10
N SER A 65 13.34 10.05 -23.15
CA SER A 65 11.91 10.37 -23.29
C SER A 65 11.08 9.63 -22.23
N PRO A 66 10.07 10.29 -21.63
CA PRO A 66 9.08 9.64 -20.79
C PRO A 66 8.11 8.74 -21.57
N THR A 67 8.08 8.87 -22.91
CA THR A 67 7.22 8.09 -23.80
C THR A 67 7.93 6.80 -24.24
N PRO A 68 7.29 5.63 -24.20
CA PRO A 68 7.88 4.38 -24.68
C PRO A 68 8.32 4.48 -26.14
N TYR A 69 9.43 3.81 -26.48
CA TYR A 69 9.96 3.62 -27.84
C TYR A 69 10.39 4.89 -28.58
N GLU A 70 10.42 6.05 -27.94
CA GLU A 70 10.90 7.30 -28.57
C GLU A 70 12.44 7.46 -28.55
N THR A 71 13.13 6.65 -27.74
CA THR A 71 14.60 6.67 -27.70
C THR A 71 15.18 5.35 -28.17
N LYS A 72 16.34 5.42 -28.84
CA LYS A 72 17.05 4.24 -29.37
C LYS A 72 17.90 3.52 -28.33
N SER A 73 18.12 4.13 -27.17
CA SER A 73 18.96 3.59 -26.11
C SER A 73 18.34 3.83 -24.73
N TYR A 74 18.57 2.92 -23.80
CA TYR A 74 18.23 3.12 -22.41
C TYR A 74 19.13 4.19 -21.78
N GLY A 75 18.56 4.91 -20.81
CA GLY A 75 19.31 5.87 -20.00
C GLY A 75 20.43 5.22 -19.20
N GLU A 76 21.32 6.05 -18.65
CA GLU A 76 22.49 5.62 -17.89
C GLU A 76 22.13 4.92 -16.58
N TYR A 77 21.12 5.45 -15.89
CA TYR A 77 20.71 4.96 -14.57
C TYR A 77 19.66 3.87 -14.68
N MET A 78 19.61 3.03 -13.63
CA MET A 78 18.60 2.00 -13.46
C MET A 78 17.53 2.48 -12.46
N ALA A 79 16.26 2.36 -12.81
CA ALA A 79 15.14 2.62 -11.90
C ALA A 79 14.92 1.45 -10.95
N VAL A 80 14.92 1.73 -9.65
CA VAL A 80 14.72 0.72 -8.59
C VAL A 80 13.56 1.14 -7.70
N PRO A 81 12.30 0.83 -8.10
CA PRO A 81 11.16 1.01 -7.22
C PRO A 81 11.25 0.08 -6.00
N PHE A 82 10.98 0.64 -4.81
CA PHE A 82 10.84 -0.11 -3.56
C PHE A 82 9.63 0.34 -2.73
N GLY A 83 8.83 1.25 -3.28
CA GLY A 83 7.52 1.66 -2.79
C GLY A 83 6.38 1.07 -3.62
N LYS A 84 5.14 1.40 -3.25
CA LYS A 84 3.94 0.83 -3.87
C LYS A 84 3.60 1.44 -5.24
N VAL A 85 4.04 2.67 -5.53
CA VAL A 85 3.58 3.45 -6.72
C VAL A 85 3.99 2.84 -8.04
N LEU A 86 5.20 2.31 -8.14
CA LEU A 86 5.76 1.76 -9.39
C LEU A 86 5.98 0.25 -9.31
N GLU A 87 5.40 -0.41 -8.33
CA GLU A 87 5.54 -1.86 -8.18
C GLU A 87 4.93 -2.59 -9.39
N GLY A 88 5.72 -3.44 -10.03
CA GLY A 88 5.30 -4.20 -11.21
C GLY A 88 5.27 -3.43 -12.52
N SER A 89 5.67 -2.14 -12.53
CA SER A 89 5.67 -1.30 -13.71
C SER A 89 7.10 -1.08 -14.24
N ALA A 90 7.24 -0.99 -15.57
CA ALA A 90 8.49 -0.61 -16.21
C ALA A 90 8.49 0.91 -16.46
N VAL A 91 9.61 1.56 -16.15
CA VAL A 91 9.82 2.96 -16.48
C VAL A 91 10.27 3.07 -17.96
N PRO A 92 9.60 3.87 -18.79
CA PRO A 92 9.95 4.00 -20.20
C PRO A 92 11.42 4.36 -20.42
N ASN A 93 12.04 3.72 -21.39
CA ASN A 93 13.43 3.95 -21.81
C ASN A 93 14.48 3.87 -20.69
N THR A 94 14.14 3.18 -19.61
CA THR A 94 14.96 3.03 -18.40
C THR A 94 14.97 1.57 -17.96
N VAL A 95 16.15 1.02 -17.69
CA VAL A 95 16.26 -0.31 -17.10
C VAL A 95 15.58 -0.28 -15.74
N THR A 96 14.59 -1.13 -15.53
CA THR A 96 13.79 -1.13 -14.31
C THR A 96 13.85 -2.49 -13.63
N LYS A 97 14.16 -2.50 -12.34
CA LYS A 97 14.09 -3.69 -11.47
C LYS A 97 13.63 -3.30 -10.08
N ALA A 98 12.42 -3.71 -9.72
CA ALA A 98 11.89 -3.43 -8.39
C ALA A 98 12.60 -4.25 -7.30
N LEU A 99 12.71 -3.64 -6.11
CA LEU A 99 12.92 -4.31 -4.83
C LEU A 99 11.55 -4.60 -4.23
N HIS A 100 11.19 -5.88 -4.17
CA HIS A 100 9.93 -6.32 -3.60
C HIS A 100 10.05 -6.38 -2.08
N THR A 101 9.80 -5.24 -1.45
CA THR A 101 9.84 -5.08 0.00
C THR A 101 8.45 -4.95 0.57
N GLU A 102 8.27 -5.43 1.79
CA GLU A 102 7.05 -5.26 2.57
C GLU A 102 7.37 -4.86 4.00
N LYS A 103 6.46 -4.11 4.62
CA LYS A 103 6.52 -3.76 6.03
C LYS A 103 5.78 -4.83 6.83
N TYR A 104 6.51 -5.51 7.73
CA TYR A 104 5.95 -6.52 8.62
C TYR A 104 5.92 -6.01 10.05
N PHE A 105 4.73 -5.83 10.59
CA PHE A 105 4.56 -5.46 12.00
C PHE A 105 4.91 -6.62 12.93
N TYR A 106 5.51 -6.28 14.08
CA TYR A 106 5.63 -7.21 15.18
C TYR A 106 4.25 -7.53 15.77
N GLU A 107 4.14 -8.67 16.44
CA GLU A 107 2.87 -9.13 17.00
C GLU A 107 2.30 -8.18 18.06
N ASP A 108 3.17 -7.57 18.86
CA ASP A 108 2.83 -6.62 19.92
C ASP A 108 2.60 -5.19 19.41
N LEU A 109 2.73 -4.97 18.10
CA LEU A 109 2.61 -3.68 17.43
C LEU A 109 3.60 -2.62 17.92
N SER A 110 4.66 -3.01 18.64
CA SER A 110 5.71 -2.09 19.12
C SER A 110 6.54 -1.47 18.00
N GLY A 111 6.56 -2.11 16.83
CA GLY A 111 7.32 -1.68 15.67
C GLY A 111 7.08 -2.56 14.44
N PHE A 112 7.96 -2.40 13.46
CA PHE A 112 7.95 -3.18 12.23
C PHE A 112 9.36 -3.36 11.68
N THR A 113 9.54 -4.34 10.80
CA THR A 113 10.71 -4.51 9.95
C THR A 113 10.35 -4.31 8.49
N ILE A 114 11.36 -4.01 7.65
CA ILE A 114 11.24 -4.06 6.19
C ILE A 114 11.98 -5.30 5.73
N GLU A 115 11.24 -6.21 5.11
CA GLU A 115 11.79 -7.49 4.62
C GLU A 115 11.35 -7.71 3.17
N GLU A 116 11.78 -8.80 2.56
CA GLU A 116 11.25 -9.20 1.27
C GLU A 116 9.76 -9.51 1.36
N LYS A 117 9.05 -9.19 0.31
CA LYS A 117 7.64 -9.55 0.15
C LYS A 117 7.50 -11.06 0.00
N SER A 118 6.47 -11.66 0.60
CA SER A 118 6.15 -13.08 0.47
C SER A 118 6.24 -13.55 -0.99
N TYR A 119 6.77 -14.75 -1.22
CA TYR A 119 7.00 -15.37 -2.53
C TYR A 119 8.09 -14.72 -3.40
N TYR A 120 8.84 -13.73 -2.89
CA TYR A 120 10.02 -13.19 -3.56
C TYR A 120 11.31 -13.70 -2.92
N SER A 121 12.41 -13.64 -3.66
CA SER A 121 13.74 -13.99 -3.13
C SER A 121 14.17 -12.99 -2.05
N THR A 122 15.12 -13.42 -1.21
CA THR A 122 15.67 -12.56 -0.13
C THR A 122 16.15 -11.21 -0.66
N LEU A 123 16.12 -10.18 0.19
CA LEU A 123 16.58 -8.84 -0.20
C LEU A 123 18.01 -8.85 -0.71
N GLU A 124 18.90 -9.65 -0.10
CA GLU A 124 20.29 -9.79 -0.56
C GLU A 124 20.35 -10.32 -1.99
N ASN A 125 19.54 -11.33 -2.34
CA ASN A 125 19.49 -11.88 -3.69
C ASN A 125 18.89 -10.89 -4.70
N GLN A 126 17.87 -10.14 -4.31
CA GLN A 126 17.28 -9.08 -5.14
C GLN A 126 18.32 -7.98 -5.42
N ILE A 127 19.06 -7.54 -4.39
CA ILE A 127 20.09 -6.50 -4.51
C ILE A 127 21.28 -7.02 -5.32
N ARG A 128 21.68 -8.28 -5.16
CA ARG A 128 22.71 -8.90 -6.01
C ARG A 128 22.30 -8.89 -7.49
N THR A 129 21.04 -9.13 -7.78
CA THR A 129 20.48 -9.02 -9.16
C THR A 129 20.58 -7.57 -9.65
N ILE A 130 20.21 -6.57 -8.85
CA ILE A 130 20.34 -5.16 -9.22
C ILE A 130 21.82 -4.82 -9.49
N LYS A 131 22.73 -5.25 -8.62
CA LYS A 131 24.17 -5.03 -8.78
C LYS A 131 24.72 -5.62 -10.08
N SER A 132 24.19 -6.76 -10.54
CA SER A 132 24.68 -7.43 -11.76
C SER A 132 24.45 -6.61 -13.04
N PHE A 133 23.54 -5.64 -13.04
CA PHE A 133 23.35 -4.71 -14.17
C PHE A 133 24.50 -3.69 -14.29
N ASN A 134 25.34 -3.56 -13.28
CA ASN A 134 26.49 -2.64 -13.24
C ASN A 134 26.13 -1.20 -13.63
N ARG A 135 24.99 -0.70 -13.10
CA ARG A 135 24.49 0.67 -13.35
C ARG A 135 24.25 1.37 -12.02
N PRO A 136 24.51 2.69 -11.92
CA PRO A 136 24.02 3.47 -10.81
C PRO A 136 22.48 3.47 -10.79
N VAL A 137 21.88 3.55 -9.61
CA VAL A 137 20.43 3.41 -9.45
C VAL A 137 19.76 4.73 -9.06
N ILE A 138 18.55 4.91 -9.55
CA ILE A 138 17.58 5.88 -9.04
C ILE A 138 16.63 5.09 -8.14
N LEU A 139 16.65 5.35 -6.82
CA LEU A 139 15.71 4.76 -5.89
C LEU A 139 14.34 5.45 -6.01
N ILE A 140 13.25 4.67 -5.94
CA ILE A 140 11.91 5.21 -6.15
C ILE A 140 10.99 4.75 -5.03
N ASP A 141 10.35 5.71 -4.33
CA ASP A 141 9.39 5.45 -3.26
C ASP A 141 8.13 6.32 -3.39
N ASP A 142 7.05 5.97 -2.73
CA ASP A 142 5.80 6.73 -2.71
C ASP A 142 5.87 7.93 -1.76
N LEU A 143 6.43 7.75 -0.56
CA LEU A 143 6.49 8.77 0.48
C LEU A 143 7.85 8.80 1.19
N LEU A 144 8.49 9.96 1.17
CA LEU A 144 9.64 10.26 2.01
C LEU A 144 9.26 11.22 3.15
N HIS A 145 8.98 10.65 4.32
CA HIS A 145 8.63 11.41 5.52
C HIS A 145 9.65 11.23 6.64
N LYS A 146 9.61 10.09 7.34
CA LYS A 146 10.56 9.77 8.43
C LYS A 146 11.74 8.93 7.94
N GLY A 147 11.69 8.47 6.69
CA GLY A 147 12.76 7.71 6.05
C GLY A 147 12.98 6.30 6.60
N TYR A 148 12.03 5.72 7.30
CA TYR A 148 12.19 4.37 7.88
C TYR A 148 12.62 3.33 6.85
N ARG A 149 11.89 3.24 5.72
CA ARG A 149 12.22 2.29 4.64
C ARG A 149 13.61 2.55 4.06
N MET A 150 13.95 3.82 3.84
CA MET A 150 15.26 4.22 3.36
C MET A 150 16.38 3.82 4.34
N ASN A 151 16.16 4.00 5.64
CA ASN A 151 17.15 3.65 6.66
C ASN A 151 17.42 2.15 6.72
N GLU A 152 16.45 1.30 6.47
CA GLU A 152 16.62 -0.16 6.42
C GLU A 152 17.33 -0.61 5.13
N ILE A 153 16.98 -0.03 4.00
CA ILE A 153 17.52 -0.46 2.69
C ILE A 153 18.92 0.09 2.41
N ASP A 154 19.22 1.31 2.83
CA ASP A 154 20.52 1.97 2.57
C ASP A 154 21.76 1.16 3.00
N PRO A 155 21.82 0.59 4.21
CA PRO A 155 22.99 -0.19 4.63
C PRO A 155 23.21 -1.41 3.73
N ILE A 156 22.13 -2.06 3.30
CA ILE A 156 22.20 -3.26 2.45
C ILE A 156 22.68 -2.89 1.04
N LEU A 157 22.18 -1.81 0.46
CA LEU A 157 22.63 -1.30 -0.84
C LEU A 157 24.11 -0.93 -0.78
N LYS A 158 24.53 -0.20 0.26
CA LYS A 158 25.91 0.25 0.44
C LYS A 158 26.87 -0.94 0.63
N SER A 159 26.54 -1.91 1.49
CA SER A 159 27.37 -3.10 1.71
C SER A 159 27.51 -3.97 0.45
N SER A 160 26.48 -4.00 -0.38
CA SER A 160 26.48 -4.69 -1.68
C SER A 160 27.19 -3.92 -2.79
N GLY A 161 27.66 -2.70 -2.52
CA GLY A 161 28.32 -1.84 -3.50
C GLY A 161 27.42 -1.33 -4.63
N VAL A 162 26.10 -1.16 -4.35
CA VAL A 162 25.18 -0.51 -5.27
C VAL A 162 25.32 1.00 -5.10
N VAL A 163 25.59 1.70 -6.20
CA VAL A 163 25.72 3.16 -6.22
C VAL A 163 24.34 3.78 -6.42
N VAL A 164 23.85 4.50 -5.42
CA VAL A 164 22.62 5.29 -5.52
C VAL A 164 22.97 6.67 -6.05
N ALA A 165 22.57 6.97 -7.30
CA ALA A 165 22.82 8.25 -7.96
C ALA A 165 21.79 9.30 -7.57
N ASP A 166 20.53 8.90 -7.44
CA ASP A 166 19.43 9.81 -7.12
C ASP A 166 18.27 9.08 -6.42
N THR A 167 17.33 9.85 -5.88
CA THR A 167 16.09 9.33 -5.30
C THR A 167 14.90 10.12 -5.85
N VAL A 168 13.88 9.42 -6.33
CA VAL A 168 12.63 10.03 -6.80
C VAL A 168 11.48 9.54 -5.90
N VAL A 169 10.71 10.47 -5.36
CA VAL A 169 9.58 10.14 -4.50
C VAL A 169 8.28 10.79 -4.96
N GLY A 170 7.17 10.11 -4.70
CA GLY A 170 5.84 10.67 -4.96
C GLY A 170 5.61 11.91 -4.12
N VAL A 171 5.74 11.79 -2.80
CA VAL A 171 5.60 12.89 -1.85
C VAL A 171 6.84 13.00 -0.97
N GLN A 172 7.41 14.19 -0.91
CA GLN A 172 8.48 14.55 0.02
C GLN A 172 7.94 15.50 1.09
N THR A 173 8.28 15.25 2.36
CA THR A 173 7.97 16.18 3.44
C THR A 173 9.19 17.00 3.86
N GLY A 174 8.97 18.08 4.66
CA GLY A 174 10.07 18.84 5.25
C GLY A 174 11.06 17.94 6.00
N ARG A 175 10.56 17.05 6.87
CA ARG A 175 11.41 16.05 7.57
C ARG A 175 12.16 15.12 6.62
N GLY A 176 11.49 14.68 5.55
CA GLY A 176 12.13 13.82 4.54
C GLY A 176 13.25 14.58 3.81
N ARG A 177 13.04 15.85 3.48
CA ARG A 177 14.06 16.70 2.88
C ARG A 177 15.27 16.87 3.80
N ASP A 178 15.04 17.21 5.07
CA ASP A 178 16.11 17.41 6.05
C ASP A 178 16.92 16.11 6.24
N LEU A 179 16.26 14.94 6.27
CA LEU A 179 16.94 13.64 6.31
C LEU A 179 17.85 13.43 5.10
N MET A 180 17.40 13.76 3.89
CA MET A 180 18.20 13.58 2.68
C MET A 180 19.39 14.54 2.64
N GLN A 181 19.23 15.77 3.14
CA GLN A 181 20.34 16.71 3.32
C GLN A 181 21.41 16.16 4.29
N ILE A 182 20.99 15.59 5.43
CA ILE A 182 21.91 14.95 6.39
C ILE A 182 22.66 13.76 5.76
N LYS A 183 21.99 13.02 4.88
CA LYS A 183 22.56 11.87 4.16
C LYS A 183 23.37 12.27 2.91
N GLU A 184 23.47 13.56 2.60
CA GLU A 184 24.11 14.10 1.40
C GLU A 184 23.58 13.46 0.11
N ARG A 185 22.26 13.23 0.04
CA ARG A 185 21.59 12.62 -1.11
C ARG A 185 20.70 13.59 -1.85
N SER A 186 20.75 13.51 -3.18
CA SER A 186 19.77 14.16 -4.05
C SER A 186 18.42 13.48 -3.92
N VAL A 187 17.35 14.28 -3.98
CA VAL A 187 15.98 13.81 -4.03
C VAL A 187 15.10 14.75 -4.84
N ASP A 188 14.43 14.19 -5.83
CA ASP A 188 13.37 14.84 -6.60
C ASP A 188 12.00 14.30 -6.14
N SER A 189 10.99 15.15 -6.09
CA SER A 189 9.66 14.76 -5.67
C SER A 189 8.56 15.27 -6.60
N ALA A 190 7.52 14.46 -6.81
CA ALA A 190 6.34 14.89 -7.55
C ALA A 190 5.53 15.94 -6.79
N TYR A 191 5.52 15.84 -5.45
CA TYR A 191 4.87 16.79 -4.56
C TYR A 191 5.71 17.04 -3.32
N PHE A 192 5.72 18.30 -2.86
CA PHE A 192 6.37 18.69 -1.62
C PHE A 192 5.34 19.17 -0.60
N LEU A 193 5.32 18.55 0.57
CA LEU A 193 4.46 18.91 1.71
C LEU A 193 5.34 19.28 2.91
N PRO A 194 5.49 20.57 3.24
CA PRO A 194 6.36 21.00 4.34
C PRO A 194 6.01 20.30 5.65
N ASN A 195 4.72 20.26 5.98
CA ASN A 195 4.19 19.68 7.20
C ASN A 195 3.15 18.60 6.86
N LEU A 196 3.48 17.35 7.15
CA LEU A 196 2.56 16.23 7.03
C LEU A 196 2.19 15.72 8.41
N LYS A 197 0.91 15.81 8.79
CA LYS A 197 0.41 15.30 10.07
C LYS A 197 0.09 13.82 10.01
N CYS A 198 -0.57 13.38 8.94
CA CYS A 198 -1.01 12.03 8.76
C CYS A 198 -0.91 11.63 7.28
N TRP A 199 -0.56 10.40 7.03
CA TRP A 199 -0.61 9.76 5.71
C TRP A 199 -1.38 8.46 5.81
N ILE A 200 -2.31 8.27 4.91
CA ILE A 200 -3.18 7.11 4.90
C ILE A 200 -3.11 6.45 3.53
N ASP A 201 -2.71 5.20 3.51
CA ASP A 201 -2.90 4.30 2.38
C ASP A 201 -4.33 3.75 2.48
N GLU A 202 -5.18 4.08 1.54
CA GLU A 202 -6.60 3.71 1.58
C GLU A 202 -6.78 2.19 1.65
N SER A 203 -6.05 1.46 0.82
CA SER A 203 -6.11 -0.01 0.80
C SER A 203 -5.71 -0.66 2.14
N ALA A 204 -4.86 0.00 2.94
CA ALA A 204 -4.45 -0.53 4.24
C ALA A 204 -5.57 -0.53 5.29
N LEU A 205 -6.65 0.20 5.04
CA LEU A 205 -7.81 0.27 5.94
C LEU A 205 -8.82 -0.86 5.71
N TYR A 206 -8.83 -1.46 4.50
CA TYR A 206 -9.90 -2.36 4.07
C TYR A 206 -9.57 -3.83 4.34
N PRO A 207 -10.23 -4.47 5.33
CA PRO A 207 -10.05 -5.90 5.59
C PRO A 207 -10.29 -6.75 4.34
N TYR A 208 -9.53 -7.84 4.20
CA TYR A 208 -9.53 -8.79 3.10
C TYR A 208 -9.05 -8.24 1.75
N ILE A 209 -9.09 -6.92 1.53
CA ILE A 209 -8.57 -6.26 0.33
C ILE A 209 -7.09 -5.90 0.54
N GLY A 210 -6.79 -5.23 1.65
CA GLY A 210 -5.46 -4.75 1.98
C GLY A 210 -5.18 -4.81 3.48
N GLY A 211 -4.21 -4.07 3.91
CA GLY A 211 -3.72 -4.03 5.28
C GLY A 211 -2.20 -4.09 5.32
N ASP A 212 -1.61 -3.73 6.45
CA ASP A 212 -0.19 -3.91 6.69
C ASP A 212 0.09 -5.37 7.05
N SER A 213 1.12 -5.97 6.47
CA SER A 213 1.48 -7.36 6.73
C SER A 213 1.98 -7.55 8.17
N ARG A 214 1.70 -8.71 8.76
CA ARG A 214 2.21 -9.11 10.07
C ARG A 214 3.12 -10.31 9.94
N LYS A 215 4.12 -10.41 10.81
CA LYS A 215 4.94 -11.61 10.92
C LYS A 215 4.07 -12.78 11.37
N PRO A 216 4.09 -13.91 10.65
CA PRO A 216 3.35 -15.09 11.09
C PRO A 216 3.94 -15.64 12.39
N ARG A 217 3.08 -16.17 13.26
CA ARG A 217 3.49 -16.90 14.48
C ARG A 217 3.91 -18.33 14.11
N GLY A 218 5.22 -18.59 14.02
CA GLY A 218 5.71 -19.95 13.80
C GLY A 218 5.21 -20.57 12.49
N THR A 219 4.87 -21.86 12.51
CA THR A 219 4.37 -22.65 11.35
C THR A 219 2.86 -22.51 11.17
N GLN A 220 2.27 -21.34 11.35
CA GLN A 220 0.83 -21.17 11.09
C GLN A 220 0.55 -21.40 9.61
N VAL A 221 -0.35 -22.36 9.34
CA VAL A 221 -0.90 -22.58 8.01
C VAL A 221 -1.72 -21.35 7.63
N GLU A 222 -1.31 -20.68 6.55
CA GLU A 222 -2.06 -19.56 6.01
C GLU A 222 -3.45 -20.04 5.58
N ALA A 223 -4.50 -19.49 6.16
CA ALA A 223 -5.85 -19.84 5.79
C ALA A 223 -6.16 -19.20 4.42
N CYS A 224 -6.57 -20.00 3.44
CA CYS A 224 -7.02 -19.54 2.13
C CYS A 224 -5.97 -18.77 1.32
N ASP A 225 -4.69 -19.06 1.45
CA ASP A 225 -3.60 -18.36 0.76
C ASP A 225 -3.59 -16.83 0.98
N MET A 226 -4.23 -16.35 2.06
CA MET A 226 -4.25 -14.94 2.42
C MET A 226 -3.08 -14.60 3.34
N ILE A 227 -2.47 -13.44 3.09
CA ILE A 227 -1.35 -12.94 3.90
C ILE A 227 -1.90 -12.41 5.23
N PRO A 228 -1.36 -12.84 6.39
CA PRO A 228 -1.70 -12.26 7.69
C PRO A 228 -1.48 -10.75 7.72
N SER A 229 -2.48 -9.98 8.16
CA SER A 229 -2.42 -8.53 8.11
C SER A 229 -2.91 -7.86 9.39
N LEU A 230 -2.61 -6.58 9.49
CA LEU A 230 -3.14 -5.65 10.46
C LEU A 230 -3.86 -4.54 9.70
N ASN A 231 -5.15 -4.36 9.99
CA ASN A 231 -5.90 -3.17 9.60
C ASN A 231 -5.99 -2.26 10.83
N LEU A 232 -5.50 -1.02 10.69
CA LEU A 232 -5.53 -0.02 11.77
C LEU A 232 -6.91 0.64 11.85
N VAL A 233 -7.93 -0.19 12.05
CA VAL A 233 -9.32 0.18 12.27
C VAL A 233 -9.94 -0.73 13.31
N LEU A 234 -10.88 -0.22 14.10
CA LEU A 234 -11.64 -1.05 15.03
C LEU A 234 -12.51 -2.06 14.26
N PRO A 235 -12.72 -3.28 14.76
CA PRO A 235 -12.28 -3.81 16.04
C PRO A 235 -10.89 -4.44 16.05
N PHE A 236 -10.10 -4.33 14.99
CA PHE A 236 -8.78 -4.99 14.87
C PHE A 236 -7.70 -4.24 15.65
N ALA A 237 -7.63 -2.92 15.48
CA ALA A 237 -6.70 -2.06 16.21
C ALA A 237 -7.25 -0.63 16.31
N VAL A 238 -6.76 0.12 17.29
CA VAL A 238 -7.07 1.55 17.38
C VAL A 238 -6.32 2.29 16.26
N PRO A 239 -6.98 3.16 15.47
CA PRO A 239 -6.33 3.92 14.41
C PRO A 239 -5.43 5.04 14.95
N SER A 240 -4.36 4.65 15.65
CA SER A 240 -3.44 5.55 16.36
C SER A 240 -2.71 6.54 15.44
N PHE A 241 -2.61 6.23 14.14
CA PHE A 241 -2.02 7.12 13.13
C PHE A 241 -2.82 8.42 12.95
N LEU A 242 -4.11 8.44 13.32
CA LEU A 242 -4.93 9.65 13.33
C LEU A 242 -4.53 10.63 14.45
N GLY A 243 -3.62 10.24 15.34
CA GLY A 243 -3.20 11.07 16.46
C GLY A 243 -4.25 11.11 17.58
N LYS A 244 -4.22 12.16 18.39
CA LYS A 244 -5.16 12.32 19.51
C LYS A 244 -6.46 12.96 19.02
N ILE A 245 -7.45 12.14 18.73
CA ILE A 245 -8.81 12.54 18.39
C ILE A 245 -9.81 11.96 19.42
N SER A 246 -11.09 12.32 19.33
CA SER A 246 -12.11 11.78 20.24
C SER A 246 -12.35 10.29 19.96
N ASN A 247 -12.78 9.56 20.98
CA ASN A 247 -13.18 8.15 20.83
C ASN A 247 -14.31 7.99 19.80
N ALA A 248 -15.24 8.95 19.74
CA ALA A 248 -16.29 8.95 18.74
C ALA A 248 -15.71 8.99 17.32
N HIS A 249 -14.72 9.82 17.06
CA HIS A 249 -14.06 9.89 15.76
C HIS A 249 -13.29 8.61 15.41
N TYR A 250 -12.65 7.92 16.36
CA TYR A 250 -12.06 6.61 16.11
C TYR A 250 -13.11 5.60 15.69
N TYR A 251 -14.27 5.62 16.35
CA TYR A 251 -15.39 4.75 16.02
C TYR A 251 -15.94 5.05 14.62
N ASP A 252 -16.27 6.31 14.32
CA ASP A 252 -16.88 6.72 13.05
C ASP A 252 -15.95 6.49 11.86
N PHE A 253 -14.65 6.76 12.02
CA PHE A 253 -13.63 6.43 11.03
C PHE A 253 -13.58 4.92 10.75
N SER A 254 -13.51 4.11 11.81
CA SER A 254 -13.44 2.65 11.68
C SER A 254 -14.71 2.07 11.05
N MET A 255 -15.87 2.58 11.44
CA MET A 255 -17.15 2.20 10.84
C MET A 255 -17.18 2.51 9.34
N THR A 256 -16.72 3.70 8.94
CA THR A 256 -16.61 4.10 7.54
C THR A 256 -15.69 3.16 6.76
N ALA A 257 -14.53 2.81 7.30
CA ALA A 257 -13.60 1.89 6.65
C ALA A 257 -14.18 0.48 6.47
N LEU A 258 -14.86 -0.06 7.49
CA LEU A 258 -15.53 -1.37 7.40
C LEU A 258 -16.67 -1.37 6.39
N ILE A 259 -17.51 -0.33 6.39
CA ILE A 259 -18.60 -0.18 5.40
C ILE A 259 -18.00 -0.13 3.99
N ASN A 260 -16.92 0.64 3.79
CA ASN A 260 -16.23 0.71 2.50
C ASN A 260 -15.74 -0.67 2.05
N ALA A 261 -15.04 -1.40 2.92
CA ALA A 261 -14.57 -2.75 2.62
C ALA A 261 -15.71 -3.68 2.24
N ARG A 262 -16.80 -3.67 3.03
CA ARG A 262 -17.99 -4.49 2.76
C ARG A 262 -18.60 -4.18 1.40
N GLU A 263 -18.84 -2.92 1.08
CA GLU A 263 -19.47 -2.52 -0.19
C GLU A 263 -18.61 -2.88 -1.40
N ILE A 264 -17.29 -2.67 -1.30
CA ILE A 264 -16.35 -3.08 -2.36
C ILE A 264 -16.41 -4.60 -2.55
N LEU A 265 -16.33 -5.38 -1.47
CA LEU A 265 -16.37 -6.84 -1.54
C LEU A 265 -17.70 -7.36 -2.08
N LYS A 266 -18.85 -6.83 -1.64
CA LYS A 266 -20.17 -7.19 -2.19
C LYS A 266 -20.25 -6.93 -3.68
N THR A 267 -19.77 -5.77 -4.13
CA THR A 267 -19.74 -5.44 -5.56
C THR A 267 -18.83 -6.40 -6.35
N LEU A 268 -17.68 -6.76 -5.79
CA LEU A 268 -16.78 -7.76 -6.41
C LEU A 268 -17.46 -9.14 -6.48
N GLU A 269 -18.14 -9.56 -5.45
CA GLU A 269 -18.88 -10.83 -5.38
C GLU A 269 -20.00 -10.88 -6.44
N GLU A 270 -20.77 -9.81 -6.57
CA GLU A 270 -21.84 -9.70 -7.58
C GLU A 270 -21.28 -9.70 -9.01
N GLU A 271 -20.24 -8.92 -9.29
CA GLU A 271 -19.64 -8.85 -10.62
C GLU A 271 -18.89 -10.13 -10.98
N TYR A 272 -18.27 -10.78 -10.01
CA TYR A 272 -17.64 -12.09 -10.19
C TYR A 272 -18.68 -13.16 -10.57
N GLN A 273 -19.83 -13.20 -9.84
CA GLN A 273 -20.94 -14.11 -10.15
C GLN A 273 -21.49 -13.89 -11.58
N LYS A 274 -21.59 -12.63 -12.03
CA LYS A 274 -22.06 -12.30 -13.40
C LYS A 274 -21.09 -12.76 -14.49
N ILE A 275 -19.80 -12.74 -14.23
CA ILE A 275 -18.75 -13.05 -15.23
C ILE A 275 -18.44 -14.53 -15.26
N PHE A 276 -18.30 -15.15 -14.09
CA PHE A 276 -17.77 -16.51 -13.94
C PHE A 276 -18.85 -17.53 -13.58
N GLU A 277 -20.09 -17.10 -13.36
CA GLU A 277 -21.21 -17.95 -12.94
C GLU A 277 -20.92 -18.75 -11.64
N GLN A 278 -20.04 -18.22 -10.80
CA GLN A 278 -19.56 -18.85 -9.58
C GLN A 278 -19.59 -17.88 -8.42
N LYS A 279 -19.75 -18.41 -7.19
CA LYS A 279 -19.67 -17.62 -5.97
C LYS A 279 -18.22 -17.23 -5.69
N LEU A 280 -17.97 -15.94 -5.44
CA LEU A 280 -16.71 -15.49 -4.88
C LEU A 280 -16.69 -15.79 -3.37
N THR A 281 -15.76 -16.61 -2.95
CA THR A 281 -15.59 -17.01 -1.54
C THR A 281 -14.19 -16.63 -1.07
N LEU A 282 -13.90 -16.72 0.24
CA LEU A 282 -12.56 -16.47 0.78
C LEU A 282 -11.48 -17.26 0.02
N LYS A 283 -11.73 -18.54 -0.25
CA LYS A 283 -10.81 -19.42 -0.98
C LYS A 283 -10.47 -18.89 -2.39
N ARG A 284 -11.37 -18.13 -3.01
CA ARG A 284 -11.23 -17.57 -4.35
C ARG A 284 -10.86 -16.11 -4.38
N LEU A 285 -10.70 -15.48 -3.22
CA LEU A 285 -10.45 -14.04 -3.15
C LEU A 285 -9.18 -13.63 -3.92
N GLY A 286 -8.18 -14.49 -3.95
CA GLY A 286 -6.97 -14.33 -4.78
C GLY A 286 -7.21 -14.30 -6.29
N GLU A 287 -8.37 -14.73 -6.80
CA GLU A 287 -8.71 -14.62 -8.22
C GLU A 287 -9.03 -13.17 -8.62
N VAL A 288 -9.52 -12.36 -7.67
CA VAL A 288 -10.01 -10.99 -7.91
C VAL A 288 -9.19 -9.90 -7.24
N ILE A 289 -8.45 -10.22 -6.17
CA ILE A 289 -7.60 -9.28 -5.42
C ILE A 289 -6.16 -9.76 -5.47
N THR A 290 -5.25 -8.83 -5.71
CA THR A 290 -3.81 -9.11 -5.67
C THR A 290 -3.34 -9.25 -4.23
N SER A 291 -2.87 -10.44 -3.85
CA SER A 291 -2.38 -10.75 -2.50
C SER A 291 -3.38 -10.36 -1.40
N PRO A 292 -4.57 -10.99 -1.36
CA PRO A 292 -5.59 -10.66 -0.38
C PRO A 292 -5.05 -10.86 1.04
N LYS A 293 -5.55 -10.05 1.98
CA LYS A 293 -5.04 -9.98 3.34
C LYS A 293 -6.08 -10.54 4.33
N ASN A 294 -5.62 -11.31 5.30
CA ASN A 294 -6.45 -11.80 6.39
C ASN A 294 -6.21 -10.97 7.66
N PRO A 295 -7.17 -10.14 8.11
CA PRO A 295 -7.01 -9.30 9.30
C PRO A 295 -7.17 -10.08 10.61
N ASP A 296 -7.73 -11.27 10.58
CA ASP A 296 -8.18 -11.99 11.77
C ASP A 296 -7.19 -13.07 12.22
N LEU A 297 -6.09 -12.62 12.84
CA LEU A 297 -5.00 -13.49 13.31
C LEU A 297 -5.24 -14.13 14.68
N LEU A 298 -6.23 -13.64 15.44
CA LEU A 298 -6.48 -14.07 16.80
C LEU A 298 -7.64 -15.08 16.89
N ARG A 299 -8.40 -15.25 15.82
CA ARG A 299 -9.45 -16.27 15.79
C ARG A 299 -8.84 -17.63 15.53
N HIS A 300 -8.63 -18.39 16.57
CA HIS A 300 -8.35 -19.83 16.51
C HIS A 300 -9.51 -20.64 15.91
N THR A 301 -10.58 -19.98 15.48
CA THR A 301 -11.71 -20.59 14.80
C THR A 301 -11.37 -20.77 13.33
N ARG A 302 -11.50 -21.98 12.85
CA ARG A 302 -11.37 -22.35 11.44
C ARG A 302 -12.30 -21.47 10.61
N MET A 303 -11.73 -20.61 9.77
CA MET A 303 -12.54 -19.79 8.86
C MET A 303 -13.25 -20.72 7.87
N ASP A 304 -14.53 -20.46 7.61
CA ASP A 304 -15.23 -21.14 6.52
C ASP A 304 -14.78 -20.55 5.19
N GLU A 305 -13.93 -21.28 4.50
CA GLU A 305 -13.36 -20.88 3.20
C GLU A 305 -14.42 -20.70 2.10
N ASN A 306 -15.63 -21.23 2.32
CA ASN A 306 -16.75 -21.14 1.37
C ASN A 306 -17.67 -19.94 1.64
N MET A 307 -17.43 -19.19 2.69
CA MET A 307 -18.16 -17.95 2.96
C MET A 307 -17.62 -16.80 2.10
N ALA A 308 -18.47 -15.80 1.86
CA ALA A 308 -18.09 -14.56 1.24
C ALA A 308 -17.24 -13.68 2.18
N ALA A 309 -16.27 -12.93 1.65
CA ALA A 309 -15.47 -12.02 2.45
C ALA A 309 -16.31 -10.88 3.04
N SER A 310 -17.34 -10.42 2.32
CA SER A 310 -18.27 -9.40 2.80
C SER A 310 -19.03 -9.82 4.06
N ASP A 311 -19.35 -11.12 4.21
CA ASP A 311 -20.04 -11.64 5.41
C ASP A 311 -19.15 -11.53 6.65
N PHE A 312 -17.85 -11.76 6.52
CA PHE A 312 -16.89 -11.57 7.63
C PHE A 312 -16.78 -10.11 8.03
N VAL A 313 -16.75 -9.19 7.05
CA VAL A 313 -16.75 -7.75 7.35
C VAL A 313 -18.05 -7.32 8.01
N GLU A 314 -19.20 -7.89 7.63
CA GLU A 314 -20.49 -7.63 8.29
C GLU A 314 -20.45 -8.04 9.77
N MET A 315 -19.88 -9.21 10.08
CA MET A 315 -19.71 -9.65 11.48
C MET A 315 -18.81 -8.69 12.28
N ASP A 316 -17.79 -8.10 11.66
CA ASP A 316 -16.93 -7.12 12.32
C ASP A 316 -17.62 -5.76 12.50
N ILE A 317 -18.50 -5.36 11.57
CA ILE A 317 -19.40 -4.21 11.73
C ILE A 317 -20.34 -4.43 12.93
N GLU A 318 -20.99 -5.59 13.02
CA GLU A 318 -21.84 -5.91 14.17
C GLU A 318 -21.08 -5.88 15.50
N LYS A 319 -19.86 -6.41 15.50
CA LYS A 319 -18.97 -6.37 16.67
C LYS A 319 -18.63 -4.93 17.07
N LEU A 320 -18.30 -4.08 16.10
CA LEU A 320 -18.04 -2.66 16.33
C LEU A 320 -19.29 -1.93 16.87
N ILE A 321 -20.49 -2.24 16.36
CA ILE A 321 -21.75 -1.70 16.87
C ILE A 321 -21.94 -2.06 18.35
N ARG A 322 -21.66 -3.31 18.74
CA ARG A 322 -21.73 -3.74 20.15
C ARG A 322 -20.71 -3.01 21.03
N MET A 323 -19.54 -2.69 20.49
CA MET A 323 -18.49 -1.93 21.18
C MET A 323 -18.82 -0.44 21.35
N LYS A 324 -19.81 0.11 20.65
CA LYS A 324 -20.15 1.55 20.66
C LYS A 324 -20.31 2.13 22.07
N LYS A 325 -20.80 1.33 23.03
CA LYS A 325 -20.97 1.74 24.41
C LYS A 325 -19.65 2.09 25.12
N LEU A 326 -18.53 1.55 24.63
CA LEU A 326 -17.19 1.79 25.18
C LEU A 326 -16.56 3.09 24.67
N PHE A 327 -17.15 3.70 23.62
CA PHE A 327 -16.66 4.92 22.98
C PHE A 327 -17.56 6.14 23.22
N LYS A 328 -18.58 5.98 24.08
CA LYS A 328 -19.36 7.08 24.63
C LYS A 328 -18.73 7.58 25.94
#